data_63fc4adea6b5e3e3363d00264015c9f7
#
_entry.id   63fc4adea6b5e3e3363d00264015c9f7
#
_cell.length_a   1.000
_cell.length_b   1.000
_cell.length_c   1.000
_cell.angle_alpha   90.00
_cell.angle_beta   90.00
_cell.angle_gamma   90.00
#
_symmetry.space_group_name_H-M   'P 1'
#
loop_
_entity.id
_entity.type
_entity.pdbx_description
1 polymer ?
#
loop_
_entity_poly.entity_id
_entity_poly.type
_entity_poly.pdbx_seq_one_letter_code
_entity_poly.pdbx_strand_id
1 'polypeptide(L)'
;MYRVAIIGESLGAQVAALACAASGFHDIHRLQGSRHPNEQPQVYSLGANASRLLRALVPESIEGLGFQPDRRQVRFAKSAYLLAELPLGEFYQQRYGSPLVNFSAPALTAYLEEEIGNPLKNPMSLSDAETSHQLTVLADSERGIKACDDDPSFLIYHASLPDHPLRKANVLWRGKGQYVEQLADNDQVHFRFITRADIPFDPEQWHDSLQDAFAAKMQVGGVSLNGFTASETLFAGRVAYLHSALAPTSHIRVDADNTALEDAWVLSRMMENYEEDIGDGLAAFERFRRPRHRKVAAQLRDHLLKLTEPSVSKRFSQHVGMALQNRLMPELALAQQDWLYEHDVIKGFR
;
A
#
# COMPACT_ATOMS: atom_id res chain seq x y z
N MET A 1 3.66 -26.53 -18.11
CA MET A 1 4.29 -25.50 -17.23
C MET A 1 4.27 -24.17 -17.99
N TYR A 2 3.68 -23.12 -17.40
CA TYR A 2 3.49 -21.85 -18.09
C TYR A 2 4.75 -21.01 -18.12
N ARG A 3 4.95 -20.30 -19.23
CA ARG A 3 5.86 -19.17 -19.30
C ARG A 3 5.11 -17.93 -18.81
N VAL A 4 5.62 -17.30 -17.76
CA VAL A 4 4.99 -16.16 -17.08
C VAL A 4 5.80 -14.89 -17.31
N ALA A 5 5.16 -13.84 -17.82
CA ALA A 5 5.72 -12.48 -17.80
C ALA A 5 5.18 -11.72 -16.58
N ILE A 6 6.06 -11.01 -15.87
CA ILE A 6 5.67 -10.09 -14.81
C ILE A 6 6.20 -8.71 -15.19
N ILE A 7 5.30 -7.78 -15.44
CA ILE A 7 5.62 -6.41 -15.87
C ILE A 7 5.48 -5.48 -14.67
N GLY A 8 6.58 -4.86 -14.26
CA GLY A 8 6.61 -3.90 -13.17
C GLY A 8 7.78 -4.10 -12.22
N GLU A 9 8.02 -3.07 -11.40
CA GLU A 9 9.09 -2.96 -10.41
C GLU A 9 8.55 -2.72 -8.99
N SER A 10 7.21 -2.70 -8.81
CA SER A 10 6.58 -2.54 -7.51
C SER A 10 6.82 -3.73 -6.59
N LEU A 11 6.55 -3.52 -5.30
CA LEU A 11 6.53 -4.61 -4.32
C LEU A 11 5.58 -5.74 -4.75
N GLY A 12 4.45 -5.40 -5.38
CA GLY A 12 3.52 -6.38 -5.95
C GLY A 12 4.14 -7.25 -7.04
N ALA A 13 4.98 -6.67 -7.91
CA ALA A 13 5.70 -7.40 -8.96
C ALA A 13 6.73 -8.38 -8.38
N GLN A 14 7.49 -7.94 -7.38
CA GLN A 14 8.48 -8.77 -6.70
C GLN A 14 7.83 -9.95 -5.98
N VAL A 15 6.74 -9.68 -5.24
CA VAL A 15 5.99 -10.73 -4.54
C VAL A 15 5.31 -11.67 -5.53
N ALA A 16 4.86 -11.19 -6.70
CA ALA A 16 4.31 -12.07 -7.74
C ALA A 16 5.37 -13.04 -8.29
N ALA A 17 6.60 -12.58 -8.46
CA ALA A 17 7.71 -13.46 -8.89
C ALA A 17 7.99 -14.56 -7.85
N LEU A 18 8.10 -14.18 -6.57
CA LEU A 18 8.29 -15.15 -5.48
C LEU A 18 7.12 -16.12 -5.34
N ALA A 19 5.89 -15.62 -5.40
CA ALA A 19 4.70 -16.45 -5.28
C ALA A 19 4.55 -17.44 -6.45
N CYS A 20 4.82 -16.99 -7.68
CA CYS A 20 4.86 -17.87 -8.84
C CYS A 20 5.93 -18.96 -8.69
N ALA A 21 7.14 -18.58 -8.28
CA ALA A 21 8.22 -19.55 -8.04
C ALA A 21 7.84 -20.57 -6.94
N ALA A 22 7.23 -20.11 -5.85
CA ALA A 22 6.76 -20.97 -4.76
C ALA A 22 5.60 -21.90 -5.18
N SER A 23 4.86 -21.55 -6.24
CA SER A 23 3.83 -22.38 -6.87
C SER A 23 4.38 -23.28 -7.99
N GLY A 24 5.69 -23.41 -8.14
CA GLY A 24 6.34 -24.31 -9.10
C GLY A 24 6.48 -23.76 -10.53
N PHE A 25 6.22 -22.47 -10.76
CA PHE A 25 6.52 -21.84 -12.04
C PHE A 25 8.01 -21.53 -12.14
N HIS A 26 8.68 -22.08 -13.15
CA HIS A 26 10.14 -21.95 -13.31
C HIS A 26 10.55 -21.06 -14.50
N ASP A 27 9.66 -20.81 -15.47
CA ASP A 27 9.91 -19.94 -16.62
C ASP A 27 9.26 -18.57 -16.40
N ILE A 28 9.86 -17.80 -15.48
CA ILE A 28 9.37 -16.47 -15.06
C ILE A 28 10.27 -15.41 -15.69
N HIS A 29 9.68 -14.52 -16.47
CA HIS A 29 10.34 -13.37 -17.07
C HIS A 29 9.89 -12.09 -16.37
N ARG A 30 10.78 -11.44 -15.65
CA ARG A 30 10.55 -10.13 -15.06
C ARG A 30 10.92 -9.05 -16.07
N LEU A 31 9.99 -8.16 -16.32
CA LEU A 31 10.11 -7.10 -17.33
C LEU A 31 9.95 -5.75 -16.65
N GLN A 32 10.77 -4.77 -17.04
CA GLN A 32 10.62 -3.40 -16.56
C GLN A 32 9.23 -2.86 -16.90
N GLY A 33 8.63 -2.16 -15.96
CA GLY A 33 7.39 -1.42 -16.14
C GLY A 33 7.62 0.01 -16.63
N SER A 34 6.52 0.73 -16.84
CA SER A 34 6.53 2.15 -17.24
C SER A 34 6.52 3.12 -16.05
N ARG A 35 6.93 2.67 -14.86
CA ARG A 35 6.86 3.44 -13.63
C ARG A 35 7.84 4.61 -13.62
N HIS A 36 7.35 5.79 -13.22
CA HIS A 36 8.21 6.96 -13.05
C HIS A 36 9.04 6.83 -11.76
N PRO A 37 10.35 7.17 -11.72
CA PRO A 37 11.18 7.05 -10.50
C PRO A 37 10.60 7.76 -9.27
N ASN A 38 9.89 8.89 -9.47
CA ASN A 38 9.26 9.65 -8.39
C ASN A 38 7.98 9.01 -7.83
N GLU A 39 7.49 7.94 -8.45
CA GLU A 39 6.28 7.22 -8.05
C GLU A 39 6.55 6.09 -7.06
N GLN A 40 7.82 5.82 -6.73
CA GLN A 40 8.14 4.82 -5.73
C GLN A 40 7.91 5.37 -4.32
N PRO A 41 7.22 4.62 -3.45
CA PRO A 41 7.13 4.99 -2.05
C PRO A 41 8.52 4.96 -1.41
N GLN A 42 8.75 5.83 -0.43
CA GLN A 42 9.99 5.80 0.35
C GLN A 42 9.96 4.69 1.41
N VAL A 43 8.79 4.35 1.87
CA VAL A 43 8.56 3.37 2.93
C VAL A 43 7.30 2.55 2.62
N TYR A 44 7.39 1.24 2.82
CA TYR A 44 6.27 0.32 2.83
C TYR A 44 5.85 0.04 4.27
N SER A 45 4.57 0.22 4.59
CA SER A 45 4.01 -0.16 5.89
C SER A 45 3.14 -1.42 5.71
N LEU A 46 3.69 -2.55 6.08
CA LEU A 46 3.06 -3.84 5.89
C LEU A 46 2.31 -4.27 7.14
N GLY A 47 1.00 -4.37 7.04
CA GLY A 47 0.16 -4.90 8.10
C GLY A 47 0.24 -6.42 8.20
N ALA A 48 -0.41 -7.00 9.22
CA ALA A 48 -0.32 -8.43 9.52
C ALA A 48 -0.69 -9.34 8.35
N ASN A 49 -1.63 -8.95 7.50
CA ASN A 49 -2.00 -9.68 6.29
C ASN A 49 -0.83 -9.80 5.30
N ALA A 50 -0.08 -8.71 5.07
CA ALA A 50 1.06 -8.70 4.15
C ALA A 50 2.35 -9.26 4.79
N SER A 51 2.64 -8.94 6.05
CA SER A 51 3.81 -9.48 6.76
C SER A 51 3.76 -11.02 6.84
N ARG A 52 2.56 -11.58 7.02
CA ARG A 52 2.34 -13.03 6.99
C ARG A 52 2.64 -13.65 5.63
N LEU A 53 2.27 -12.95 4.55
CA LEU A 53 2.57 -13.39 3.19
C LEU A 53 4.06 -13.40 2.89
N LEU A 54 4.77 -12.32 3.22
CA LEU A 54 6.21 -12.26 3.02
C LEU A 54 6.92 -13.37 3.79
N ARG A 55 6.54 -13.60 5.06
CA ARG A 55 7.09 -14.69 5.87
C ARG A 55 6.86 -16.08 5.26
N ALA A 56 5.79 -16.26 4.49
CA ALA A 56 5.51 -17.53 3.82
C ALA A 56 6.31 -17.71 2.52
N LEU A 57 6.82 -16.63 1.94
CA LEU A 57 7.52 -16.63 0.65
C LEU A 57 9.05 -16.57 0.79
N VAL A 58 9.56 -15.91 1.83
CA VAL A 58 11.00 -15.78 2.04
C VAL A 58 11.45 -16.67 3.21
N PRO A 59 12.66 -17.30 3.09
CA PRO A 59 13.10 -18.33 4.05
C PRO A 59 13.49 -17.77 5.42
N GLU A 60 13.90 -16.51 5.51
CA GLU A 60 14.35 -15.86 6.73
C GLU A 60 13.31 -14.91 7.29
N SER A 61 13.42 -14.57 8.57
CA SER A 61 12.56 -13.58 9.20
C SER A 61 12.86 -12.19 8.66
N ILE A 62 12.05 -11.76 7.72
CA ILE A 62 12.16 -10.45 7.07
C ILE A 62 11.84 -9.29 8.02
N GLU A 63 11.14 -9.54 9.12
CA GLU A 63 10.77 -8.52 10.09
C GLU A 63 11.98 -7.80 10.70
N GLY A 64 13.13 -8.47 10.77
CA GLY A 64 14.38 -7.90 11.25
C GLY A 64 14.97 -6.80 10.36
N LEU A 65 14.58 -6.72 9.10
CA LEU A 65 14.98 -5.67 8.16
C LEU A 65 14.16 -4.39 8.31
N GLY A 66 13.01 -4.47 8.98
CA GLY A 66 12.08 -3.35 9.09
C GLY A 66 12.00 -2.77 10.50
N PHE A 67 11.36 -1.64 10.61
CA PHE A 67 11.06 -0.95 11.85
C PHE A 67 9.66 -1.31 12.33
N GLN A 68 9.51 -1.75 13.58
CA GLN A 68 8.22 -2.03 14.18
C GLN A 68 7.81 -0.85 15.07
N PRO A 69 6.78 -0.07 14.69
CA PRO A 69 6.32 1.03 15.51
C PRO A 69 5.58 0.51 16.77
N ASP A 70 5.80 1.18 17.91
CA ASP A 70 5.14 0.81 19.18
C ASP A 70 3.64 1.09 19.15
N ARG A 71 3.22 2.12 18.39
CA ARG A 71 1.86 2.64 18.39
C ARG A 71 1.49 3.34 17.08
N ARG A 72 0.20 3.45 16.83
CA ARG A 72 -0.36 4.36 15.84
C ARG A 72 -1.06 5.49 16.56
N GLN A 73 -0.80 6.73 16.16
CA GLN A 73 -1.38 7.93 16.74
C GLN A 73 -2.13 8.75 15.70
N VAL A 74 -3.22 9.37 16.13
CA VAL A 74 -3.89 10.44 15.37
C VAL A 74 -3.75 11.72 16.18
N ARG A 75 -3.18 12.75 15.57
CA ARG A 75 -2.91 14.03 16.22
C ARG A 75 -3.56 15.20 15.49
N PHE A 76 -3.95 16.19 16.24
CA PHE A 76 -4.41 17.46 15.70
C PHE A 76 -3.21 18.28 15.18
N ALA A 77 -3.32 18.81 13.95
CA ALA A 77 -2.20 19.41 13.22
C ALA A 77 -1.49 20.54 13.99
N LYS A 78 -2.24 21.53 14.52
CA LYS A 78 -1.66 22.74 15.13
C LYS A 78 -1.11 22.51 16.53
N SER A 79 -1.87 21.83 17.39
CA SER A 79 -1.51 21.68 18.80
C SER A 79 -0.78 20.38 19.13
N ALA A 80 -0.61 19.48 18.15
CA ALA A 80 -0.16 18.12 18.34
C ALA A 80 -0.98 17.31 19.39
N TYR A 81 -2.19 17.79 19.74
CA TYR A 81 -3.05 17.11 20.69
C TYR A 81 -3.39 15.69 20.21
N LEU A 82 -3.21 14.71 21.10
CA LEU A 82 -3.47 13.30 20.81
C LEU A 82 -4.99 13.05 20.78
N LEU A 83 -5.50 12.72 19.59
CA LEU A 83 -6.93 12.41 19.38
C LEU A 83 -7.23 10.94 19.60
N ALA A 84 -6.32 10.07 19.15
CA ALA A 84 -6.43 8.64 19.32
C ALA A 84 -5.03 7.99 19.33
N GLU A 85 -4.92 6.89 20.06
CA GLU A 85 -3.73 6.05 20.09
C GLU A 85 -4.16 4.59 20.08
N LEU A 86 -3.49 3.79 19.25
CA LEU A 86 -3.65 2.35 19.16
C LEU A 86 -2.31 1.70 19.47
N PRO A 87 -2.27 0.75 20.41
CA PRO A 87 -1.07 -0.05 20.61
C PRO A 87 -0.84 -0.91 19.36
N LEU A 88 0.40 -0.92 18.90
CA LEU A 88 0.88 -1.85 17.88
C LEU A 88 1.69 -2.98 18.58
N GLY A 89 2.93 -3.18 18.36
CA GLY A 89 3.76 -4.12 19.10
C GLY A 89 3.09 -5.48 19.41
N GLU A 90 3.28 -5.98 20.63
CA GLU A 90 2.79 -7.30 21.04
C GLU A 90 1.27 -7.46 20.97
N PHE A 91 0.51 -6.45 21.36
CA PHE A 91 -0.95 -6.51 21.34
C PHE A 91 -1.49 -6.71 19.91
N TYR A 92 -0.95 -5.97 18.94
CA TYR A 92 -1.30 -6.11 17.54
C TYR A 92 -0.90 -7.49 16.99
N GLN A 93 0.33 -7.94 17.33
CA GLN A 93 0.82 -9.24 16.90
C GLN A 93 0.02 -10.41 17.50
N GLN A 94 -0.37 -10.32 18.78
CA GLN A 94 -1.25 -11.33 19.41
C GLN A 94 -2.62 -11.37 18.74
N ARG A 95 -3.19 -10.21 18.38
CA ARG A 95 -4.51 -10.15 17.74
C ARG A 95 -4.48 -10.70 16.33
N TYR A 96 -3.50 -10.34 15.51
CA TYR A 96 -3.47 -10.63 14.07
C TYR A 96 -2.46 -11.72 13.66
N GLY A 97 -1.67 -12.22 14.59
CA GLY A 97 -0.70 -13.30 14.36
C GLY A 97 0.57 -12.90 13.62
N SER A 98 0.74 -11.61 13.29
CA SER A 98 1.94 -11.05 12.65
C SER A 98 2.09 -9.57 13.00
N PRO A 99 3.31 -9.02 13.04
CA PRO A 99 3.54 -7.62 13.35
C PRO A 99 3.12 -6.70 12.18
N LEU A 100 2.94 -5.42 12.51
CA LEU A 100 3.00 -4.34 11.54
C LEU A 100 4.47 -3.89 11.44
N VAL A 101 4.99 -3.82 10.21
CA VAL A 101 6.40 -3.49 9.97
C VAL A 101 6.50 -2.41 8.90
N ASN A 102 7.29 -1.39 9.15
CA ASN A 102 7.67 -0.39 8.18
C ASN A 102 9.03 -0.75 7.59
N PHE A 103 9.13 -0.86 6.29
CA PHE A 103 10.36 -1.15 5.58
C PHE A 103 10.80 0.05 4.76
N SER A 104 12.08 0.38 4.79
CA SER A 104 12.69 1.20 3.75
C SER A 104 12.40 0.57 2.39
N ALA A 105 11.79 1.31 1.47
CA ALA A 105 11.43 0.73 0.17
C ALA A 105 12.67 0.28 -0.62
N PRO A 106 13.77 1.05 -0.68
CA PRO A 106 15.00 0.58 -1.31
C PRO A 106 15.57 -0.68 -0.66
N ALA A 107 15.59 -0.76 0.69
CA ALA A 107 16.16 -1.91 1.39
C ALA A 107 15.32 -3.18 1.17
N LEU A 108 13.99 -3.08 1.26
CA LEU A 108 13.11 -4.21 0.99
C LEU A 108 13.21 -4.67 -0.45
N THR A 109 13.24 -3.72 -1.40
CA THR A 109 13.40 -4.03 -2.82
C THR A 109 14.70 -4.77 -3.08
N ALA A 110 15.82 -4.30 -2.53
CA ALA A 110 17.13 -4.94 -2.73
C ALA A 110 17.15 -6.37 -2.15
N TYR A 111 16.59 -6.56 -0.95
CA TYR A 111 16.48 -7.88 -0.35
C TYR A 111 15.65 -8.85 -1.20
N LEU A 112 14.48 -8.41 -1.66
CA LEU A 112 13.61 -9.27 -2.49
C LEU A 112 14.22 -9.56 -3.88
N GLU A 113 14.99 -8.62 -4.46
CA GLU A 113 15.73 -8.86 -5.70
C GLU A 113 16.78 -9.97 -5.54
N GLU A 114 17.45 -10.01 -4.40
CA GLU A 114 18.42 -11.07 -4.08
C GLU A 114 17.71 -12.43 -3.92
N GLU A 115 16.59 -12.47 -3.20
CA GLU A 115 15.79 -13.69 -3.02
C GLU A 115 15.19 -14.22 -4.33
N ILE A 116 14.72 -13.34 -5.21
CA ILE A 116 14.20 -13.71 -6.51
C ILE A 116 15.30 -14.31 -7.42
N GLY A 117 16.51 -13.75 -7.38
CA GLY A 117 17.67 -14.22 -8.15
C GLY A 117 17.53 -14.15 -9.68
N ASN A 118 16.37 -13.77 -10.19
CA ASN A 118 16.08 -13.68 -11.63
C ASN A 118 16.12 -12.21 -12.07
N PRO A 119 17.06 -11.82 -12.95
CA PRO A 119 17.30 -10.42 -13.27
C PRO A 119 16.10 -9.78 -14.01
N LEU A 120 15.89 -8.50 -13.71
CA LEU A 120 14.94 -7.68 -14.44
C LEU A 120 15.41 -7.47 -15.88
N LYS A 121 14.56 -7.81 -16.85
CA LYS A 121 14.84 -7.66 -18.29
C LYS A 121 14.33 -6.32 -18.81
N ASN A 122 14.84 -5.93 -19.99
CA ASN A 122 14.37 -4.73 -20.69
C ASN A 122 12.85 -4.70 -20.85
N PRO A 123 12.24 -3.51 -20.93
CA PRO A 123 10.81 -3.37 -21.11
C PRO A 123 10.37 -4.04 -22.42
N MET A 124 9.17 -4.64 -22.37
CA MET A 124 8.49 -5.24 -23.49
C MET A 124 7.07 -4.66 -23.54
N SER A 125 6.53 -4.47 -24.75
CA SER A 125 5.14 -4.03 -24.83
C SER A 125 4.19 -5.07 -24.24
N LEU A 126 3.04 -4.64 -23.70
CA LEU A 126 2.06 -5.57 -23.15
C LEU A 126 1.59 -6.58 -24.21
N SER A 127 1.41 -6.13 -25.46
CA SER A 127 1.00 -6.97 -26.60
C SER A 127 2.06 -8.04 -26.92
N ASP A 128 3.34 -7.68 -26.89
CA ASP A 128 4.42 -8.65 -27.16
C ASP A 128 4.56 -9.64 -26.00
N ALA A 129 4.40 -9.19 -24.76
CA ALA A 129 4.40 -10.03 -23.58
C ALA A 129 3.23 -11.05 -23.63
N GLU A 130 2.02 -10.61 -23.95
CA GLU A 130 0.84 -11.47 -24.09
C GLU A 130 0.99 -12.49 -25.21
N THR A 131 1.66 -12.12 -26.30
CA THR A 131 1.89 -13.02 -27.43
C THR A 131 2.96 -14.07 -27.14
N SER A 132 3.99 -13.72 -26.39
CA SER A 132 5.17 -14.58 -26.14
C SER A 132 5.07 -15.41 -24.85
N HIS A 133 4.09 -15.13 -23.98
CA HIS A 133 3.88 -15.80 -22.70
C HIS A 133 2.46 -16.35 -22.56
N GLN A 134 2.30 -17.42 -21.80
CA GLN A 134 0.98 -17.99 -21.53
C GLN A 134 0.22 -17.16 -20.50
N LEU A 135 0.92 -16.53 -19.55
CA LEU A 135 0.36 -15.64 -18.54
C LEU A 135 1.20 -14.37 -18.49
N THR A 136 0.55 -13.22 -18.49
CA THR A 136 1.17 -11.92 -18.21
C THR A 136 0.56 -11.32 -16.96
N VAL A 137 1.39 -10.92 -16.02
CA VAL A 137 0.99 -10.24 -14.77
C VAL A 137 1.41 -8.78 -14.90
N LEU A 138 0.45 -7.87 -14.92
CA LEU A 138 0.70 -6.44 -14.88
C LEU A 138 0.62 -5.98 -13.42
N ALA A 139 1.75 -5.61 -12.86
CA ALA A 139 1.87 -5.21 -11.45
C ALA A 139 1.97 -3.71 -11.27
N ASP A 140 2.45 -2.98 -12.28
CA ASP A 140 2.54 -1.52 -12.27
C ASP A 140 1.56 -0.94 -13.29
N SER A 141 0.95 0.16 -12.97
CA SER A 141 0.02 0.83 -13.86
C SER A 141 0.76 1.63 -14.93
N GLU A 142 0.49 1.36 -16.21
CA GLU A 142 0.77 2.34 -17.28
C GLU A 142 -0.10 3.61 -17.12
N ARG A 143 -1.17 3.48 -16.35
CA ARG A 143 -2.01 4.58 -15.87
C ARG A 143 -1.48 5.13 -14.55
N GLY A 144 -0.16 4.97 -14.26
CA GLY A 144 0.48 5.50 -13.07
C GLY A 144 -0.17 6.78 -12.59
N ILE A 145 0.07 7.26 -11.43
CA ILE A 145 -0.37 8.61 -11.10
C ILE A 145 0.10 9.45 -12.29
N LYS A 146 -0.80 9.72 -13.23
CA LYS A 146 -0.48 10.71 -14.25
C LYS A 146 -0.01 11.90 -13.45
N ALA A 147 1.22 12.30 -13.66
CA ALA A 147 1.88 13.38 -12.91
C ALA A 147 1.05 14.67 -12.89
N CYS A 148 0.00 14.71 -13.71
CA CYS A 148 -1.12 15.63 -13.70
C CYS A 148 -2.31 14.90 -14.36
N ASP A 149 -3.30 14.46 -13.60
CA ASP A 149 -4.66 14.67 -14.06
C ASP A 149 -4.78 16.19 -14.28
N ASP A 150 -5.26 16.63 -15.42
CA ASP A 150 -5.42 18.08 -15.74
C ASP A 150 -6.27 18.80 -14.66
N ASP A 151 -6.92 18.07 -13.76
CA ASP A 151 -7.70 18.56 -12.63
C ASP A 151 -7.59 17.59 -11.42
N PRO A 152 -6.44 17.56 -10.70
CA PRO A 152 -6.29 16.70 -9.53
C PRO A 152 -7.17 17.20 -8.38
N SER A 153 -7.90 16.30 -7.72
CA SER A 153 -8.64 16.63 -6.50
C SER A 153 -7.72 16.77 -5.29
N PHE A 154 -6.57 16.09 -5.32
CA PHE A 154 -5.58 16.08 -4.24
C PHE A 154 -4.17 16.14 -4.80
N LEU A 155 -3.30 16.87 -4.09
CA LEU A 155 -1.86 16.93 -4.33
C LEU A 155 -1.13 16.10 -3.29
N ILE A 156 -0.06 15.42 -3.72
CA ILE A 156 0.75 14.55 -2.89
C ILE A 156 2.18 15.07 -2.84
N TYR A 157 2.73 15.17 -1.63
CA TYR A 157 4.12 15.54 -1.39
C TYR A 157 4.78 14.53 -0.49
N HIS A 158 6.08 14.32 -0.66
CA HIS A 158 6.90 13.51 0.22
C HIS A 158 8.04 14.34 0.83
N ALA A 159 8.45 13.98 2.03
CA ALA A 159 9.67 14.42 2.66
C ALA A 159 10.26 13.28 3.50
N SER A 160 11.56 13.33 3.73
CA SER A 160 12.24 12.42 4.66
C SER A 160 13.20 13.21 5.53
N LEU A 161 13.26 12.90 6.81
CA LEU A 161 14.16 13.49 7.79
C LEU A 161 14.96 12.39 8.49
N PRO A 162 16.20 12.68 8.93
CA PRO A 162 17.00 11.71 9.66
C PRO A 162 16.36 11.26 10.97
N ASP A 163 15.62 12.14 11.64
CA ASP A 163 14.95 11.86 12.92
C ASP A 163 13.73 12.75 13.17
N HIS A 164 12.87 12.32 14.11
CA HIS A 164 11.72 13.08 14.59
C HIS A 164 11.34 12.61 16.01
N PRO A 165 10.87 13.51 16.92
CA PRO A 165 10.50 13.13 18.30
C PRO A 165 9.48 12.00 18.43
N LEU A 166 8.62 11.82 17.43
CA LEU A 166 7.60 10.76 17.40
C LEU A 166 8.00 9.58 16.49
N ARG A 167 9.29 9.35 16.27
CA ARG A 167 9.80 8.27 15.41
C ARG A 167 9.22 6.88 15.76
N LYS A 168 9.01 6.58 17.05
CA LYS A 168 8.50 5.29 17.49
C LYS A 168 7.00 5.05 17.19
N ALA A 169 6.33 6.02 16.61
CA ALA A 169 4.91 5.93 16.28
C ALA A 169 4.67 6.16 14.78
N ASN A 170 3.70 5.41 14.23
CA ASN A 170 3.06 5.80 12.99
C ASN A 170 2.04 6.89 13.31
N VAL A 171 2.20 8.09 12.79
CA VAL A 171 1.39 9.25 13.17
C VAL A 171 0.60 9.78 11.99
N LEU A 172 -0.69 9.97 12.20
CA LEU A 172 -1.58 10.67 11.28
C LEU A 172 -1.88 12.06 11.86
N TRP A 173 -1.38 13.09 11.21
CA TRP A 173 -1.63 14.48 11.56
C TRP A 173 -2.82 15.02 10.75
N ARG A 174 -3.83 15.56 11.44
CA ARG A 174 -5.07 16.02 10.82
C ARG A 174 -5.17 17.55 10.78
N GLY A 175 -5.13 18.11 9.57
CA GLY A 175 -5.34 19.52 9.28
C GLY A 175 -6.70 19.83 8.64
N LYS A 176 -6.86 21.06 8.16
CA LYS A 176 -8.06 21.51 7.43
C LYS A 176 -7.94 21.13 5.95
N GLY A 177 -8.72 20.14 5.51
CA GLY A 177 -8.67 19.64 4.14
C GLY A 177 -7.36 18.94 3.76
N GLN A 178 -6.54 18.62 4.74
CA GLN A 178 -5.19 18.12 4.57
C GLN A 178 -4.83 17.16 5.69
N TYR A 179 -3.94 16.23 5.42
CA TYR A 179 -3.33 15.40 6.45
C TYR A 179 -1.88 15.02 6.11
N VAL A 180 -1.14 14.64 7.12
CA VAL A 180 0.22 14.12 6.98
C VAL A 180 0.30 12.75 7.62
N GLU A 181 0.80 11.77 6.89
CA GLU A 181 1.21 10.48 7.44
C GLU A 181 2.71 10.53 7.72
N GLN A 182 3.08 10.18 8.93
CA GLN A 182 4.45 10.07 9.38
C GLN A 182 4.75 8.62 9.72
N LEU A 183 5.78 8.07 9.12
CA LEU A 183 6.24 6.69 9.31
C LEU A 183 7.76 6.71 9.47
N ALA A 184 8.28 5.82 10.30
CA ALA A 184 9.73 5.62 10.38
C ALA A 184 10.10 4.26 9.80
N ASP A 185 11.25 4.20 9.15
CA ASP A 185 12.03 2.99 8.95
C ASP A 185 13.24 2.98 9.91
N ASN A 186 14.21 2.10 9.69
CA ASN A 186 15.38 2.00 10.56
C ASN A 186 16.29 3.24 10.48
N ASP A 187 16.29 3.97 9.38
CA ASP A 187 17.25 5.05 9.09
C ASP A 187 16.62 6.44 9.17
N GLN A 188 15.37 6.58 8.71
CA GLN A 188 14.72 7.88 8.50
C GLN A 188 13.27 7.89 9.00
N VAL A 189 12.72 9.10 9.05
CA VAL A 189 11.28 9.35 9.24
C VAL A 189 10.73 9.98 7.97
N HIS A 190 9.73 9.34 7.41
CA HIS A 190 9.11 9.71 6.14
C HIS A 190 7.78 10.39 6.39
N PHE A 191 7.51 11.42 5.62
CA PHE A 191 6.29 12.20 5.68
C PHE A 191 5.61 12.20 4.31
N ARG A 192 4.33 11.86 4.31
CA ARG A 192 3.47 11.95 3.14
C ARG A 192 2.40 12.99 3.42
N PHE A 193 2.37 14.03 2.63
CA PHE A 193 1.38 15.10 2.73
C PHE A 193 0.34 14.89 1.66
N ILE A 194 -0.92 14.87 2.04
CA ILE A 194 -2.04 14.82 1.11
C ILE A 194 -2.90 16.06 1.38
N THR A 195 -3.06 16.87 0.36
CA THR A 195 -3.78 18.13 0.43
C THR A 195 -4.84 18.19 -0.66
N ARG A 196 -6.00 18.74 -0.35
CA ARG A 196 -6.96 19.09 -1.40
C ARG A 196 -6.37 20.15 -2.32
N ALA A 197 -6.56 20.00 -3.63
CA ALA A 197 -6.01 20.95 -4.61
C ALA A 197 -6.63 22.37 -4.49
N ASP A 198 -7.88 22.45 -3.98
CA ASP A 198 -8.62 23.71 -3.77
C ASP A 198 -8.31 24.39 -2.42
N ILE A 199 -7.42 23.80 -1.59
CA ILE A 199 -7.07 24.36 -0.28
C ILE A 199 -5.58 24.71 -0.25
N PRO A 200 -5.22 25.99 -0.09
CA PRO A 200 -3.82 26.39 0.04
C PRO A 200 -3.14 25.71 1.23
N PHE A 201 -1.91 25.29 1.01
CA PHE A 201 -1.07 24.79 2.09
C PHE A 201 -0.54 25.98 2.91
N ASP A 202 -0.81 25.95 4.22
CA ASP A 202 -0.38 26.97 5.17
C ASP A 202 0.44 26.32 6.30
N PRO A 203 1.78 26.45 6.32
CA PRO A 203 2.63 25.85 7.35
C PRO A 203 2.32 26.34 8.77
N GLU A 204 1.79 27.57 8.92
CA GLU A 204 1.47 28.11 10.23
C GLU A 204 0.32 27.39 10.94
N GLN A 205 -0.48 26.65 10.19
CA GLN A 205 -1.56 25.83 10.76
C GLN A 205 -1.12 24.46 11.28
N TRP A 206 0.19 24.21 11.25
CA TRP A 206 0.77 22.95 11.67
C TRP A 206 1.71 23.13 12.88
N HIS A 207 1.95 22.04 13.57
CA HIS A 207 2.85 22.02 14.74
C HIS A 207 4.31 22.22 14.31
N ASP A 208 5.08 22.87 15.17
CA ASP A 208 6.48 23.26 14.88
C ASP A 208 7.37 22.05 14.55
N SER A 209 7.10 20.89 15.12
CA SER A 209 7.87 19.66 14.82
C SER A 209 7.80 19.21 13.36
N LEU A 210 6.85 19.72 12.57
CA LEU A 210 6.70 19.37 11.15
C LEU A 210 7.36 20.39 10.21
N GLN A 211 7.90 21.51 10.72
CA GLN A 211 8.40 22.59 9.87
C GLN A 211 9.58 22.15 8.99
N ASP A 212 10.50 21.33 9.53
CA ASP A 212 11.61 20.79 8.75
C ASP A 212 11.13 19.86 7.62
N ALA A 213 10.11 19.04 7.89
CA ALA A 213 9.50 18.21 6.87
C ALA A 213 8.79 19.04 5.79
N PHE A 214 8.18 20.17 6.15
CA PHE A 214 7.59 21.09 5.18
C PHE A 214 8.65 21.78 4.31
N ALA A 215 9.79 22.14 4.88
CA ALA A 215 10.90 22.73 4.13
C ALA A 215 11.51 21.74 3.13
N ALA A 216 11.54 20.45 3.50
CA ALA A 216 12.12 19.38 2.69
C ALA A 216 11.12 18.74 1.69
N LYS A 217 9.82 19.12 1.72
CA LYS A 217 8.82 18.43 0.91
C LYS A 217 9.00 18.64 -0.59
N MET A 218 8.81 17.57 -1.34
CA MET A 218 8.76 17.60 -2.80
C MET A 218 7.40 17.11 -3.28
N GLN A 219 6.82 17.76 -4.29
CA GLN A 219 5.61 17.28 -4.93
C GLN A 219 5.93 16.06 -5.78
N VAL A 220 5.19 14.98 -5.56
CA VAL A 220 5.36 13.72 -6.30
C VAL A 220 4.21 13.46 -7.28
N GLY A 221 3.06 14.11 -7.12
CA GLY A 221 1.94 13.97 -8.05
C GLY A 221 0.63 14.53 -7.52
N GLY A 222 -0.44 14.18 -8.22
CA GLY A 222 -1.81 14.46 -7.84
C GLY A 222 -2.72 13.30 -8.19
N VAL A 223 -3.86 13.21 -7.53
CA VAL A 223 -4.88 12.17 -7.81
C VAL A 223 -6.27 12.76 -7.84
N SER A 224 -7.09 12.22 -8.73
CA SER A 224 -8.52 12.52 -8.81
C SER A 224 -9.33 11.55 -7.94
N LEU A 225 -10.42 12.05 -7.34
CA LEU A 225 -11.40 11.20 -6.64
C LEU A 225 -11.99 10.09 -7.52
N ASN A 226 -12.06 10.31 -8.82
CA ASN A 226 -12.59 9.34 -9.78
C ASN A 226 -11.62 8.14 -9.98
N GLY A 227 -10.34 8.29 -9.65
CA GLY A 227 -9.35 7.20 -9.67
C GLY A 227 -9.56 6.12 -8.59
N PHE A 228 -10.46 6.35 -7.61
CA PHE A 228 -10.75 5.38 -6.52
C PHE A 228 -11.97 4.50 -6.79
N THR A 229 -12.25 4.21 -8.04
CA THR A 229 -13.24 3.19 -8.41
C THR A 229 -12.55 1.84 -8.54
N ALA A 230 -13.13 0.80 -7.90
CA ALA A 230 -12.66 -0.55 -8.14
C ALA A 230 -12.82 -0.91 -9.61
N SER A 231 -11.80 -1.52 -10.21
CA SER A 231 -11.94 -2.09 -11.55
C SER A 231 -13.00 -3.18 -11.53
N GLU A 232 -13.79 -3.24 -12.59
CA GLU A 232 -14.79 -4.31 -12.76
C GLU A 232 -14.14 -5.62 -13.21
N THR A 233 -12.97 -5.53 -13.85
CA THR A 233 -12.22 -6.67 -14.37
C THR A 233 -10.82 -6.69 -13.78
N LEU A 234 -10.37 -7.87 -13.35
CA LEU A 234 -9.02 -8.11 -12.85
C LEU A 234 -8.15 -8.87 -13.84
N PHE A 235 -8.68 -9.18 -15.02
CA PHE A 235 -7.91 -9.74 -16.12
C PHE A 235 -8.54 -9.38 -17.48
N ALA A 236 -7.74 -9.46 -18.54
CA ALA A 236 -8.20 -9.39 -19.90
C ALA A 236 -7.34 -10.33 -20.76
N GLY A 237 -7.96 -11.21 -21.55
CA GLY A 237 -7.22 -12.24 -22.29
C GLY A 237 -6.38 -13.08 -21.34
N ARG A 238 -5.07 -13.05 -21.52
CA ARG A 238 -4.07 -13.74 -20.65
C ARG A 238 -3.33 -12.80 -19.71
N VAL A 239 -3.82 -11.58 -19.53
CA VAL A 239 -3.23 -10.54 -18.67
C VAL A 239 -3.99 -10.45 -17.37
N ALA A 240 -3.35 -10.76 -16.25
CA ALA A 240 -3.85 -10.49 -14.91
C ALA A 240 -3.38 -9.13 -14.41
N TYR A 241 -4.25 -8.37 -13.75
CA TYR A 241 -3.95 -7.07 -13.17
C TYR A 241 -3.89 -7.19 -11.64
N LEU A 242 -2.75 -6.87 -11.04
CA LEU A 242 -2.66 -6.70 -9.59
C LEU A 242 -3.25 -5.35 -9.17
N HIS A 243 -3.59 -5.21 -7.90
CA HIS A 243 -4.22 -3.99 -7.38
C HIS A 243 -3.38 -2.73 -7.65
N SER A 244 -2.08 -2.80 -7.54
CA SER A 244 -1.14 -1.71 -7.84
C SER A 244 -1.20 -1.24 -9.32
N ALA A 245 -1.54 -2.13 -10.24
CA ALA A 245 -1.75 -1.79 -11.65
C ALA A 245 -3.11 -1.12 -11.91
N LEU A 246 -4.09 -1.34 -11.05
CA LEU A 246 -5.47 -0.85 -11.23
C LEU A 246 -5.74 0.48 -10.53
N ALA A 247 -5.03 0.78 -9.45
CA ALA A 247 -5.31 1.94 -8.64
C ALA A 247 -4.03 2.55 -8.03
N PRO A 248 -3.85 3.89 -8.08
CA PRO A 248 -2.70 4.60 -7.52
C PRO A 248 -2.82 4.75 -5.99
N THR A 249 -3.13 3.67 -5.29
CA THR A 249 -3.52 3.70 -3.88
C THR A 249 -2.34 3.78 -2.92
N SER A 250 -1.16 3.30 -3.30
CA SER A 250 0.06 3.33 -2.50
C SER A 250 0.51 4.73 -2.12
N HIS A 251 0.16 5.74 -2.93
CA HIS A 251 0.47 7.14 -2.65
C HIS A 251 -0.51 7.81 -1.68
N ILE A 252 -1.67 7.21 -1.45
CA ILE A 252 -2.71 7.78 -0.58
C ILE A 252 -2.73 7.11 0.77
N ARG A 253 -2.48 5.81 0.79
CA ARG A 253 -2.51 5.03 2.00
C ARG A 253 -1.35 4.04 2.01
N VAL A 254 -0.58 4.08 3.08
CA VAL A 254 0.65 3.29 3.23
C VAL A 254 0.44 1.77 3.24
N ASP A 255 -0.75 1.30 3.59
CA ASP A 255 -1.09 -0.13 3.61
C ASP A 255 -1.84 -0.60 2.34
N ALA A 256 -1.91 0.23 1.32
CA ALA A 256 -2.58 -0.13 0.06
C ALA A 256 -1.83 -1.22 -0.72
N ASP A 257 -0.50 -1.24 -0.63
CA ASP A 257 0.32 -2.27 -1.27
C ASP A 257 0.02 -3.69 -0.76
N ASN A 258 -0.48 -3.81 0.48
CA ASN A 258 -0.88 -5.09 1.05
C ASN A 258 -1.87 -5.86 0.17
N THR A 259 -2.75 -5.16 -0.54
CA THR A 259 -3.72 -5.78 -1.46
C THR A 259 -3.05 -6.38 -2.68
N ALA A 260 -2.01 -5.72 -3.22
CA ALA A 260 -1.26 -6.26 -4.35
C ALA A 260 -0.47 -7.53 -3.98
N LEU A 261 0.02 -7.62 -2.73
CA LEU A 261 0.66 -8.83 -2.23
C LEU A 261 -0.34 -9.98 -2.11
N GLU A 262 -1.54 -9.69 -1.57
CA GLU A 262 -2.63 -10.66 -1.51
C GLU A 262 -3.00 -11.17 -2.91
N ASP A 263 -3.08 -10.26 -3.91
CA ASP A 263 -3.38 -10.62 -5.30
C ASP A 263 -2.32 -11.54 -5.89
N ALA A 264 -1.05 -11.21 -5.69
CA ALA A 264 0.07 -12.00 -6.20
C ALA A 264 0.03 -13.46 -5.67
N TRP A 265 -0.23 -13.61 -4.38
CA TRP A 265 -0.38 -14.93 -3.76
C TRP A 265 -1.59 -15.69 -4.33
N VAL A 266 -2.76 -15.06 -4.36
CA VAL A 266 -4.00 -15.71 -4.83
C VAL A 266 -3.87 -16.09 -6.31
N LEU A 267 -3.32 -15.20 -7.14
CA LEU A 267 -3.10 -15.47 -8.56
C LEU A 267 -2.22 -16.70 -8.75
N SER A 268 -1.07 -16.76 -8.07
CA SER A 268 -0.15 -17.90 -8.22
C SER A 268 -0.81 -19.23 -7.82
N ARG A 269 -1.61 -19.25 -6.74
CA ARG A 269 -2.33 -20.46 -6.29
C ARG A 269 -3.48 -20.83 -7.23
N MET A 270 -4.19 -19.86 -7.79
CA MET A 270 -5.22 -20.15 -8.81
C MET A 270 -4.58 -20.75 -10.06
N MET A 271 -3.45 -20.22 -10.53
CA MET A 271 -2.75 -20.77 -11.68
C MET A 271 -2.20 -22.18 -11.42
N GLU A 272 -1.74 -22.47 -10.21
CA GLU A 272 -1.35 -23.82 -9.78
C GLU A 272 -2.55 -24.78 -9.80
N ASN A 273 -3.70 -24.38 -9.27
CA ASN A 273 -4.89 -25.21 -9.19
C ASN A 273 -5.59 -25.43 -10.56
N TYR A 274 -5.39 -24.55 -11.51
CA TYR A 274 -5.97 -24.58 -12.86
C TYR A 274 -4.89 -24.73 -13.94
N GLU A 275 -3.95 -25.66 -13.75
CA GLU A 275 -2.80 -25.84 -14.64
C GLU A 275 -3.18 -26.11 -16.11
N GLU A 276 -4.34 -26.67 -16.39
CA GLU A 276 -4.79 -27.03 -17.73
C GLU A 276 -5.53 -25.88 -18.44
N ASP A 277 -6.11 -24.90 -17.68
CA ASP A 277 -6.90 -23.81 -18.23
C ASP A 277 -6.63 -22.47 -17.51
N ILE A 278 -5.78 -21.65 -18.14
CA ILE A 278 -5.45 -20.32 -17.63
C ILE A 278 -6.69 -19.41 -17.56
N GLY A 279 -7.63 -19.55 -18.49
CA GLY A 279 -8.84 -18.73 -18.52
C GLY A 279 -9.71 -18.99 -17.29
N ASP A 280 -9.91 -20.24 -16.94
CA ASP A 280 -10.65 -20.64 -15.73
C ASP A 280 -9.91 -20.21 -14.45
N GLY A 281 -8.59 -20.33 -14.42
CA GLY A 281 -7.77 -19.84 -13.31
C GLY A 281 -7.87 -18.31 -13.13
N LEU A 282 -7.83 -17.55 -14.20
CA LEU A 282 -8.01 -16.10 -14.16
C LEU A 282 -9.43 -15.70 -13.74
N ALA A 283 -10.45 -16.41 -14.23
CA ALA A 283 -11.82 -16.20 -13.79
C ALA A 283 -12.03 -16.52 -12.30
N ALA A 284 -11.37 -17.56 -11.79
CA ALA A 284 -11.38 -17.91 -10.38
C ALA A 284 -10.67 -16.86 -9.54
N PHE A 285 -9.51 -16.38 -9.98
CA PHE A 285 -8.78 -15.27 -9.37
C PHE A 285 -9.67 -14.01 -9.26
N GLU A 286 -10.28 -13.58 -10.36
CA GLU A 286 -11.16 -12.43 -10.38
C GLU A 286 -12.36 -12.60 -9.43
N ARG A 287 -13.03 -13.73 -9.48
CA ARG A 287 -14.18 -14.02 -8.61
C ARG A 287 -13.82 -13.95 -7.13
N PHE A 288 -12.64 -14.43 -6.76
CA PHE A 288 -12.16 -14.42 -5.39
C PHE A 288 -11.73 -13.02 -4.94
N ARG A 289 -11.01 -12.25 -5.79
CA ARG A 289 -10.40 -10.97 -5.42
C ARG A 289 -11.29 -9.74 -5.62
N ARG A 290 -12.23 -9.77 -6.56
CA ARG A 290 -13.10 -8.62 -6.87
C ARG A 290 -13.86 -8.07 -5.65
N PRO A 291 -14.46 -8.86 -4.75
CA PRO A 291 -15.11 -8.34 -3.54
C PRO A 291 -14.13 -7.59 -2.63
N ARG A 292 -12.89 -8.10 -2.52
CA ARG A 292 -11.82 -7.47 -1.74
C ARG A 292 -11.43 -6.12 -2.33
N HIS A 293 -11.18 -6.04 -3.64
CA HIS A 293 -10.86 -4.81 -4.36
C HIS A 293 -11.96 -3.75 -4.18
N ARG A 294 -13.23 -4.13 -4.33
CA ARG A 294 -14.37 -3.21 -4.12
C ARG A 294 -14.39 -2.66 -2.69
N LYS A 295 -14.15 -3.52 -1.70
CA LYS A 295 -14.09 -3.11 -0.29
C LYS A 295 -12.93 -2.16 -0.01
N VAL A 296 -11.74 -2.47 -0.53
CA VAL A 296 -10.55 -1.62 -0.39
C VAL A 296 -10.78 -0.25 -1.04
N ALA A 297 -11.25 -0.20 -2.28
CA ALA A 297 -11.51 1.04 -2.99
C ALA A 297 -12.53 1.94 -2.27
N ALA A 298 -13.65 1.35 -1.79
CA ALA A 298 -14.66 2.08 -1.02
C ALA A 298 -14.11 2.65 0.29
N GLN A 299 -13.30 1.84 1.02
CA GLN A 299 -12.70 2.26 2.28
C GLN A 299 -11.62 3.33 2.09
N LEU A 300 -10.82 3.24 1.03
CA LEU A 300 -9.82 4.26 0.69
C LEU A 300 -10.48 5.60 0.37
N ARG A 301 -11.53 5.59 -0.46
CA ARG A 301 -12.28 6.81 -0.81
C ARG A 301 -12.89 7.46 0.43
N ASP A 302 -13.57 6.68 1.28
CA ASP A 302 -14.18 7.16 2.51
C ASP A 302 -13.13 7.72 3.48
N HIS A 303 -12.02 7.02 3.63
CA HIS A 303 -10.87 7.46 4.46
C HIS A 303 -10.31 8.80 3.98
N LEU A 304 -10.04 8.93 2.68
CA LEU A 304 -9.52 10.15 2.10
C LEU A 304 -10.47 11.34 2.33
N LEU A 305 -11.77 11.16 2.04
CA LEU A 305 -12.78 12.20 2.25
C LEU A 305 -12.91 12.60 3.72
N LYS A 306 -12.85 11.66 4.65
CA LYS A 306 -12.90 11.95 6.08
C LYS A 306 -11.65 12.67 6.58
N LEU A 307 -10.47 12.32 6.10
CA LEU A 307 -9.22 12.95 6.51
C LEU A 307 -9.05 14.34 5.93
N THR A 308 -9.58 14.58 4.74
CA THR A 308 -9.50 15.87 4.05
C THR A 308 -10.78 16.69 4.17
N GLU A 309 -11.61 16.45 5.19
CA GLU A 309 -12.84 17.23 5.45
C GLU A 309 -12.48 18.71 5.72
N PRO A 310 -12.96 19.66 4.91
CA PRO A 310 -12.65 21.08 5.06
C PRO A 310 -13.51 21.77 6.13
N SER A 311 -14.72 21.27 6.41
CA SER A 311 -15.65 21.87 7.36
C SER A 311 -15.14 21.77 8.80
N VAL A 312 -15.04 22.90 9.48
CA VAL A 312 -14.59 22.98 10.88
C VAL A 312 -15.53 22.20 11.81
N SER A 313 -16.83 22.37 11.65
CA SER A 313 -17.84 21.71 12.51
C SER A 313 -17.82 20.19 12.35
N LYS A 314 -17.76 19.69 11.10
CA LYS A 314 -17.67 18.24 10.85
C LYS A 314 -16.37 17.65 11.39
N ARG A 315 -15.22 18.32 11.20
CA ARG A 315 -13.95 17.88 11.76
C ARG A 315 -13.97 17.84 13.28
N PHE A 316 -14.51 18.90 13.92
CA PHE A 316 -14.64 18.94 15.36
C PHE A 316 -15.46 17.76 15.87
N SER A 317 -16.61 17.49 15.28
CA SER A 317 -17.45 16.32 15.61
C SER A 317 -16.67 14.99 15.44
N GLN A 318 -15.93 14.83 14.35
CA GLN A 318 -15.09 13.66 14.13
C GLN A 318 -13.98 13.54 15.19
N HIS A 319 -13.33 14.65 15.57
CA HIS A 319 -12.26 14.64 16.57
C HIS A 319 -12.79 14.29 17.96
N VAL A 320 -13.93 14.88 18.35
CA VAL A 320 -14.59 14.55 19.63
C VAL A 320 -15.01 13.10 19.65
N GLY A 321 -15.64 12.62 18.59
CA GLY A 321 -16.03 11.21 18.48
C GLY A 321 -14.84 10.26 18.59
N MET A 322 -13.74 10.57 17.91
CA MET A 322 -12.51 9.77 17.95
C MET A 322 -11.88 9.78 19.34
N ALA A 323 -11.74 10.95 19.98
CA ALA A 323 -11.18 11.07 21.32
C ALA A 323 -12.02 10.34 22.36
N LEU A 324 -13.35 10.42 22.26
CA LEU A 324 -14.29 9.73 23.15
C LEU A 324 -14.21 8.22 22.95
N GLN A 325 -14.21 7.75 21.70
CA GLN A 325 -14.05 6.32 21.37
C GLN A 325 -12.73 5.79 21.90
N ASN A 326 -11.63 6.51 21.68
CA ASN A 326 -10.29 6.09 22.16
C ASN A 326 -10.24 5.99 23.69
N ARG A 327 -10.96 6.87 24.40
CA ARG A 327 -10.99 6.87 25.87
C ARG A 327 -11.88 5.77 26.44
N LEU A 328 -13.04 5.50 25.82
CA LEU A 328 -14.05 4.59 26.36
C LEU A 328 -13.88 3.15 25.84
N MET A 329 -13.45 2.99 24.58
CA MET A 329 -13.37 1.70 23.89
C MET A 329 -12.18 1.67 22.93
N PRO A 330 -10.93 1.69 23.42
CA PRO A 330 -9.74 1.73 22.56
C PRO A 330 -9.65 0.52 21.62
N GLU A 331 -10.16 -0.64 22.04
CA GLU A 331 -10.17 -1.85 21.24
C GLU A 331 -11.08 -1.76 20.01
N LEU A 332 -12.13 -0.93 20.05
CA LEU A 332 -13.04 -0.76 18.91
C LEU A 332 -12.35 -0.15 17.70
N ALA A 333 -11.34 0.69 17.92
CA ALA A 333 -10.58 1.30 16.84
C ALA A 333 -9.69 0.27 16.11
N LEU A 334 -9.21 -0.76 16.80
CA LEU A 334 -8.56 -1.91 16.15
C LEU A 334 -9.58 -2.81 15.46
N ALA A 335 -10.70 -3.11 16.11
CA ALA A 335 -11.75 -3.92 15.53
C ALA A 335 -12.29 -3.36 14.20
N GLN A 336 -12.30 -2.05 14.04
CA GLN A 336 -12.63 -1.42 12.75
C GLN A 336 -11.63 -1.74 11.62
N GLN A 337 -10.45 -2.25 11.94
CA GLN A 337 -9.40 -2.62 10.98
C GLN A 337 -9.26 -4.14 10.80
N ASP A 338 -10.02 -4.94 11.54
CA ASP A 338 -9.97 -6.42 11.46
C ASP A 338 -10.20 -6.92 10.04
N TRP A 339 -11.15 -6.31 9.32
CA TRP A 339 -11.43 -6.66 7.93
C TRP A 339 -10.19 -6.56 7.01
N LEU A 340 -9.20 -5.75 7.37
CA LEU A 340 -7.95 -5.58 6.62
C LEU A 340 -6.88 -6.55 7.12
N TYR A 341 -6.59 -6.54 8.42
CA TYR A 341 -5.43 -7.22 8.98
C TYR A 341 -5.67 -8.70 9.35
N GLU A 342 -6.92 -9.08 9.67
CA GLU A 342 -7.27 -10.50 9.85
C GLU A 342 -7.37 -11.29 8.54
N HIS A 343 -7.49 -10.57 7.41
CA HIS A 343 -7.61 -11.24 6.12
C HIS A 343 -6.39 -12.12 5.84
N ASP A 344 -6.60 -13.42 5.73
CA ASP A 344 -5.57 -14.43 5.58
C ASP A 344 -5.82 -15.26 4.33
N VAL A 345 -5.19 -14.83 3.22
CA VAL A 345 -5.32 -15.55 1.94
C VAL A 345 -4.57 -16.88 1.93
N ILE A 346 -3.61 -17.09 2.87
CA ILE A 346 -2.86 -18.34 2.95
C ILE A 346 -3.78 -19.47 3.44
N LYS A 347 -4.62 -19.17 4.46
CA LYS A 347 -5.55 -20.17 5.00
C LYS A 347 -6.62 -20.60 4.01
N GLY A 348 -6.98 -19.74 3.07
CA GLY A 348 -7.98 -20.03 2.04
C GLY A 348 -7.54 -21.08 1.01
N PHE A 349 -6.24 -21.44 0.99
CA PHE A 349 -5.62 -22.36 0.03
C PHE A 349 -4.84 -23.50 0.69
N ARG A 350 -5.14 -23.82 1.96
CA ARG A 350 -4.59 -25.00 2.64
C ARG A 350 -5.47 -26.19 2.48
#